data_f76ddb54be17b59f3b9b085b77890eb2
#
_entry.id   f76ddb54be17b59f3b9b085b77890eb2
#
_cell.length_a   1.000
_cell.length_b   1.000
_cell.length_c   1.000
_cell.angle_alpha   90.00
_cell.angle_beta   90.00
_cell.angle_gamma   90.00
#
_symmetry.space_group_name_H-M   'P 1'
#
loop_
_entity.id
_entity.type
_entity.pdbx_description
1 polymer ?
#
loop_
_entity_poly.entity_id
_entity_poly.type
_entity_poly.pdbx_seq_one_letter_code
_entity_poly.pdbx_strand_id
1 'polypeptide(L)'
;MSKVNDLKQENEIKIRECLYDGQIWTKNDLTYKTSLSLATTTNILQEMLKSHEIEYVSDSKSTGGRKSKEYQLYKDYKHLLKIVLKKNKKSYEFIFEIIDLYDQIVYQKNYSSLKGTVEEFLKMLKKVLKKDQEIAVICLSLPGVCDQGMIDLCDFEDFQNKNILEILKKEIKQKIIIENDVNCASIGFYHQYSHYQNSALIYQPAVDYVGCGMIIQGKLYNGFSHFAGELRCLPFYNHLQQERLLKDAPQELLEKQIVTLCCVLNPEAIGICGDVLKDIQISLPTIPLKHQPQIIKINQLYKLIKEGLFQIGKNQMIRGMNNE
;
A
#
# COMPACT_ATOMS: atom_id res chain seq x y z
N MET A 1 -4.00 -29.39 0.99
CA MET A 1 -4.21 -29.22 -0.48
C MET A 1 -3.23 -30.11 -1.22
N SER A 2 -3.53 -30.59 -2.44
CA SER A 2 -2.60 -31.48 -3.13
C SER A 2 -1.46 -30.66 -3.77
N LYS A 3 -0.22 -31.18 -3.79
CA LYS A 3 0.96 -30.56 -4.42
C LYS A 3 0.69 -30.06 -5.88
N VAL A 4 -0.28 -30.66 -6.57
CA VAL A 4 -0.66 -30.28 -7.94
C VAL A 4 -1.44 -28.96 -7.95
N ASN A 5 -2.31 -28.71 -6.96
CA ASN A 5 -3.06 -27.45 -6.86
C ASN A 5 -2.14 -26.29 -6.49
N ASP A 6 -1.17 -26.54 -5.60
CA ASP A 6 -0.20 -25.51 -5.20
C ASP A 6 0.66 -25.07 -6.39
N LEU A 7 1.14 -26.04 -7.21
CA LEU A 7 1.92 -25.76 -8.43
C LEU A 7 1.08 -24.99 -9.49
N LYS A 8 -0.20 -25.36 -9.65
CA LYS A 8 -1.09 -24.64 -10.57
C LYS A 8 -1.24 -23.19 -10.14
N GLN A 9 -1.48 -22.96 -8.86
CA GLN A 9 -1.64 -21.61 -8.30
C GLN A 9 -0.37 -20.78 -8.44
N GLU A 10 0.81 -21.34 -8.16
CA GLU A 10 2.09 -20.66 -8.38
C GLU A 10 2.29 -20.23 -9.85
N ASN A 11 1.91 -21.08 -10.79
CA ASN A 11 2.01 -20.77 -12.22
C ASN A 11 1.04 -19.65 -12.63
N GLU A 12 -0.19 -19.64 -12.09
CA GLU A 12 -1.16 -18.57 -12.30
C GLU A 12 -0.64 -17.24 -11.75
N ILE A 13 -0.04 -17.24 -10.54
CA ILE A 13 0.57 -16.04 -9.93
C ILE A 13 1.65 -15.46 -10.87
N LYS A 14 2.56 -16.28 -11.40
CA LYS A 14 3.59 -15.83 -12.33
C LYS A 14 3.01 -15.15 -13.59
N ILE A 15 1.94 -15.68 -14.14
CA ILE A 15 1.27 -15.06 -15.30
C ILE A 15 0.58 -13.76 -14.90
N ARG A 16 -0.11 -13.73 -13.72
CA ARG A 16 -0.72 -12.50 -13.19
C ARG A 16 0.31 -11.42 -12.91
N GLU A 17 1.46 -11.75 -12.32
CA GLU A 17 2.55 -10.79 -12.07
C GLU A 17 2.98 -10.06 -13.35
N CYS A 18 2.99 -10.75 -14.51
CA CYS A 18 3.26 -10.10 -15.78
C CYS A 18 2.06 -9.24 -16.23
N LEU A 19 0.87 -9.80 -16.29
CA LEU A 19 -0.32 -9.11 -16.82
C LEU A 19 -0.71 -7.88 -16.00
N TYR A 20 -0.55 -7.95 -14.67
CA TYR A 20 -0.87 -6.84 -13.75
C TYR A 20 0.18 -5.70 -13.77
N ASP A 21 1.20 -5.76 -14.64
CA ASP A 21 2.04 -4.59 -14.92
C ASP A 21 1.38 -3.55 -15.85
N GLY A 22 0.22 -3.91 -16.40
CA GLY A 22 -0.57 -3.05 -17.29
C GLY A 22 -0.11 -3.06 -18.74
N GLN A 23 0.84 -3.93 -19.11
CA GLN A 23 1.33 -4.05 -20.48
C GLN A 23 0.51 -5.06 -21.30
N ILE A 24 0.68 -4.97 -22.61
CA ILE A 24 0.14 -5.93 -23.55
C ILE A 24 1.17 -7.05 -23.76
N TRP A 25 0.73 -8.30 -23.65
CA TRP A 25 1.60 -9.47 -23.71
C TRP A 25 1.15 -10.44 -24.79
N THR A 26 2.12 -11.00 -25.53
CA THR A 26 1.85 -12.22 -26.33
C THR A 26 2.06 -13.46 -25.47
N LYS A 27 1.45 -14.58 -25.90
CA LYS A 27 1.67 -15.87 -25.22
C LYS A 27 3.15 -16.28 -25.17
N ASN A 28 3.91 -15.99 -26.23
CA ASN A 28 5.33 -16.33 -26.29
C ASN A 28 6.14 -15.50 -25.30
N ASP A 29 5.84 -14.19 -25.17
CA ASP A 29 6.51 -13.32 -24.21
C ASP A 29 6.26 -13.77 -22.78
N LEU A 30 5.00 -14.12 -22.45
CA LEU A 30 4.63 -14.68 -21.15
C LEU A 30 5.36 -16.00 -20.88
N THR A 31 5.40 -16.90 -21.87
CA THR A 31 6.12 -18.18 -21.76
C THR A 31 7.60 -17.95 -21.47
N TYR A 32 8.23 -17.04 -22.19
CA TYR A 32 9.63 -16.68 -21.97
C TYR A 32 9.87 -16.04 -20.60
N LYS A 33 9.05 -15.04 -20.24
CA LYS A 33 9.21 -14.27 -19.00
C LYS A 33 8.99 -15.13 -17.76
N THR A 34 8.03 -16.04 -17.78
CA THR A 34 7.66 -16.88 -16.63
C THR A 34 8.41 -18.20 -16.57
N SER A 35 9.15 -18.56 -17.65
CA SER A 35 9.79 -19.88 -17.81
C SER A 35 8.81 -21.07 -17.72
N LEU A 36 7.54 -20.84 -18.03
CA LEU A 36 6.51 -21.88 -18.08
C LEU A 36 6.50 -22.56 -19.47
N SER A 37 5.93 -23.78 -19.55
CA SER A 37 5.72 -24.40 -20.87
C SER A 37 4.65 -23.66 -21.66
N LEU A 38 4.74 -23.70 -22.99
CA LEU A 38 3.74 -23.11 -23.89
C LEU A 38 2.33 -23.69 -23.64
N ALA A 39 2.24 -24.97 -23.30
CA ALA A 39 0.98 -25.65 -22.96
C ALA A 39 0.39 -25.07 -21.67
N THR A 40 1.21 -24.94 -20.61
CA THR A 40 0.80 -24.36 -19.32
C THR A 40 0.32 -22.93 -19.50
N THR A 41 1.11 -22.08 -20.17
CA THR A 41 0.75 -20.68 -20.45
C THR A 41 -0.56 -20.61 -21.24
N THR A 42 -0.75 -21.49 -22.26
CA THR A 42 -1.96 -21.50 -23.05
C THR A 42 -3.20 -21.84 -22.20
N ASN A 43 -3.10 -22.85 -21.33
CA ASN A 43 -4.22 -23.27 -20.49
C ASN A 43 -4.61 -22.16 -19.49
N ILE A 44 -3.61 -21.52 -18.85
CA ILE A 44 -3.88 -20.42 -17.91
C ILE A 44 -4.54 -19.25 -18.63
N LEU A 45 -4.02 -18.81 -19.79
CA LEU A 45 -4.63 -17.73 -20.56
C LEU A 45 -6.06 -18.06 -21.01
N GLN A 46 -6.35 -19.31 -21.35
CA GLN A 46 -7.71 -19.73 -21.68
C GLN A 46 -8.65 -19.66 -20.48
N GLU A 47 -8.19 -20.05 -19.29
CA GLU A 47 -8.98 -19.92 -18.05
C GLU A 47 -9.24 -18.45 -17.71
N MET A 48 -8.22 -17.58 -17.82
CA MET A 48 -8.36 -16.13 -17.58
C MET A 48 -9.27 -15.44 -18.62
N LEU A 49 -9.25 -15.85 -19.87
CA LEU A 49 -10.20 -15.36 -20.89
C LEU A 49 -11.65 -15.78 -20.57
N LYS A 50 -11.86 -17.03 -20.12
CA LYS A 50 -13.20 -17.53 -19.75
C LYS A 50 -13.76 -16.81 -18.53
N SER A 51 -12.91 -16.43 -17.57
CA SER A 51 -13.30 -15.65 -16.39
C SER A 51 -13.41 -14.14 -16.67
N HIS A 52 -13.09 -13.69 -17.87
CA HIS A 52 -12.99 -12.28 -18.24
C HIS A 52 -11.94 -11.48 -17.43
N GLU A 53 -10.94 -12.16 -16.84
CA GLU A 53 -9.81 -11.51 -16.18
C GLU A 53 -8.90 -10.77 -17.17
N ILE A 54 -8.80 -11.32 -18.37
CA ILE A 54 -8.06 -10.74 -19.48
C ILE A 54 -8.93 -10.66 -20.74
N GLU A 55 -8.51 -9.79 -21.64
CA GLU A 55 -9.13 -9.66 -22.96
C GLU A 55 -8.09 -9.78 -24.08
N TYR A 56 -8.60 -10.11 -25.27
CA TYR A 56 -7.83 -10.11 -26.49
C TYR A 56 -7.87 -8.71 -27.11
N VAL A 57 -6.70 -8.13 -27.36
CA VAL A 57 -6.57 -6.74 -27.87
C VAL A 57 -6.52 -6.72 -29.38
N SER A 58 -5.53 -7.41 -29.94
CA SER A 58 -5.27 -7.40 -31.38
C SER A 58 -4.32 -8.54 -31.76
N ASP A 59 -4.12 -8.74 -33.05
CA ASP A 59 -3.02 -9.52 -33.56
C ASP A 59 -1.77 -8.65 -33.66
N SER A 60 -0.62 -9.12 -33.17
CA SER A 60 0.65 -8.41 -33.28
C SER A 60 0.97 -8.06 -34.74
N LYS A 61 1.65 -6.91 -34.97
CA LYS A 61 2.10 -6.54 -36.31
C LYS A 61 3.06 -7.62 -36.83
N SER A 62 2.72 -8.22 -37.97
CA SER A 62 3.53 -9.28 -38.59
C SER A 62 4.84 -8.71 -39.15
N THR A 63 5.97 -9.23 -38.72
CA THR A 63 7.28 -9.02 -39.32
C THR A 63 7.66 -10.17 -40.28
N GLY A 64 6.67 -10.82 -40.92
CA GLY A 64 6.86 -11.91 -41.86
C GLY A 64 6.49 -13.32 -41.35
N GLY A 65 5.94 -13.44 -40.12
CA GLY A 65 5.49 -14.70 -39.51
C GLY A 65 3.97 -14.75 -39.22
N ARG A 66 3.49 -15.85 -38.63
CA ARG A 66 2.09 -15.98 -38.16
C ARG A 66 1.85 -14.96 -37.02
N LYS A 67 0.83 -14.14 -37.17
CA LYS A 67 0.40 -13.16 -36.16
C LYS A 67 0.17 -13.82 -34.81
N SER A 68 0.73 -13.27 -33.75
CA SER A 68 0.49 -13.70 -32.38
C SER A 68 -0.67 -12.92 -31.77
N LYS A 69 -1.50 -13.60 -30.99
CA LYS A 69 -2.55 -12.95 -30.21
C LYS A 69 -1.94 -12.15 -29.05
N GLU A 70 -2.46 -10.96 -28.83
CA GLU A 70 -2.08 -10.04 -27.76
C GLU A 70 -3.15 -9.97 -26.69
N TYR A 71 -2.74 -10.02 -25.45
CA TYR A 71 -3.60 -10.08 -24.26
C TYR A 71 -3.26 -8.96 -23.31
N GLN A 72 -4.28 -8.42 -22.66
CA GLN A 72 -4.15 -7.47 -21.56
C GLN A 72 -5.16 -7.77 -20.46
N LEU A 73 -4.99 -7.18 -19.27
CA LEU A 73 -6.03 -7.21 -18.25
C LEU A 73 -7.30 -6.53 -18.74
N TYR A 74 -8.45 -7.15 -18.44
CA TYR A 74 -9.72 -6.47 -18.62
C TYR A 74 -9.94 -5.52 -17.43
N LYS A 75 -9.96 -4.23 -17.69
CA LYS A 75 -9.93 -3.17 -16.64
C LYS A 75 -11.06 -3.28 -15.62
N ASP A 76 -12.27 -3.70 -16.08
CA ASP A 76 -13.47 -3.81 -15.25
C ASP A 76 -13.72 -5.25 -14.74
N TYR A 77 -12.71 -6.14 -14.79
CA TYR A 77 -12.85 -7.53 -14.30
C TYR A 77 -13.20 -7.57 -12.83
N LYS A 78 -12.46 -6.82 -12.01
CA LYS A 78 -12.68 -6.62 -10.59
C LYS A 78 -12.20 -5.23 -10.19
N HIS A 79 -12.88 -4.64 -9.21
CA HIS A 79 -12.52 -3.34 -8.68
C HIS A 79 -11.91 -3.46 -7.29
N LEU A 80 -11.09 -2.48 -6.96
CA LEU A 80 -10.49 -2.29 -5.65
C LEU A 80 -11.15 -1.07 -4.99
N LEU A 81 -11.56 -1.22 -3.73
CA LEU A 81 -12.00 -0.09 -2.91
C LEU A 81 -10.84 0.36 -2.02
N LYS A 82 -10.29 1.54 -2.32
CA LYS A 82 -9.34 2.24 -1.44
C LYS A 82 -10.11 3.09 -0.44
N ILE A 83 -9.77 2.98 0.83
CA ILE A 83 -10.37 3.78 1.91
C ILE A 83 -9.24 4.43 2.70
N VAL A 84 -9.31 5.75 2.87
CA VAL A 84 -8.39 6.48 3.75
C VAL A 84 -9.17 7.15 4.85
N LEU A 85 -8.81 6.85 6.09
CA LEU A 85 -9.27 7.53 7.28
C LEU A 85 -8.27 8.63 7.64
N LYS A 86 -8.78 9.84 7.89
CA LYS A 86 -7.97 10.99 8.24
C LYS A 86 -8.63 11.78 9.35
N LYS A 87 -7.86 12.13 10.39
CA LYS A 87 -8.28 13.07 11.42
C LYS A 87 -7.81 14.47 11.05
N ASN A 88 -8.72 15.41 11.07
CA ASN A 88 -8.43 16.84 11.03
C ASN A 88 -8.61 17.42 12.43
N LYS A 89 -8.19 18.68 12.65
CA LYS A 89 -8.26 19.32 13.99
C LYS A 89 -9.62 19.22 14.69
N LYS A 90 -10.75 19.20 13.94
CA LYS A 90 -12.12 19.22 14.48
C LYS A 90 -13.06 18.20 13.83
N SER A 91 -12.59 17.35 12.94
CA SER A 91 -13.43 16.42 12.21
C SER A 91 -12.65 15.20 11.75
N TYR A 92 -13.37 14.16 11.44
CA TYR A 92 -12.87 12.92 10.86
C TYR A 92 -13.32 12.84 9.41
N GLU A 93 -12.44 12.43 8.54
CA GLU A 93 -12.72 12.22 7.11
C GLU A 93 -12.62 10.75 6.75
N PHE A 94 -13.59 10.28 5.98
CA PHE A 94 -13.65 8.97 5.39
C PHE A 94 -13.67 9.14 3.88
N ILE A 95 -12.58 8.75 3.22
CA ILE A 95 -12.38 8.94 1.79
C ILE A 95 -12.44 7.58 1.12
N PHE A 96 -13.36 7.41 0.17
CA PHE A 96 -13.62 6.18 -0.54
C PHE A 96 -13.35 6.38 -2.03
N GLU A 97 -12.53 5.52 -2.62
CA GLU A 97 -12.26 5.49 -4.06
C GLU A 97 -12.40 4.06 -4.57
N ILE A 98 -13.38 3.82 -5.45
CA ILE A 98 -13.46 2.60 -6.23
C ILE A 98 -12.62 2.81 -7.47
N ILE A 99 -11.69 1.92 -7.72
CA ILE A 99 -10.77 1.98 -8.85
C ILE A 99 -10.81 0.68 -9.66
N ASP A 100 -10.52 0.79 -10.93
CA ASP A 100 -10.29 -0.34 -11.82
C ASP A 100 -8.87 -0.95 -11.63
N LEU A 101 -8.52 -1.96 -12.44
CA LEU A 101 -7.22 -2.62 -12.38
C LEU A 101 -6.04 -1.75 -12.85
N TYR A 102 -6.30 -0.58 -13.43
CA TYR A 102 -5.30 0.40 -13.89
C TYR A 102 -5.25 1.65 -13.01
N ASP A 103 -5.77 1.57 -11.76
CA ASP A 103 -5.85 2.67 -10.79
C ASP A 103 -6.67 3.88 -11.28
N GLN A 104 -7.59 3.68 -12.24
CA GLN A 104 -8.48 4.74 -12.68
C GLN A 104 -9.71 4.79 -11.75
N ILE A 105 -10.09 6.00 -11.34
CA ILE A 105 -11.21 6.20 -10.42
C ILE A 105 -12.52 5.96 -11.17
N VAL A 106 -13.25 4.93 -10.74
CA VAL A 106 -14.61 4.61 -11.19
C VAL A 106 -15.66 5.37 -10.37
N TYR A 107 -15.43 5.47 -9.07
CA TYR A 107 -16.30 6.20 -8.16
C TYR A 107 -15.50 6.77 -6.99
N GLN A 108 -15.83 7.98 -6.57
CA GLN A 108 -15.23 8.61 -5.39
C GLN A 108 -16.29 9.26 -4.51
N LYS A 109 -16.12 9.13 -3.19
CA LYS A 109 -16.97 9.80 -2.22
C LYS A 109 -16.20 10.10 -0.94
N ASN A 110 -16.30 11.34 -0.47
CA ASN A 110 -15.76 11.77 0.80
C ASN A 110 -16.91 12.06 1.77
N TYR A 111 -16.73 11.66 3.01
CA TYR A 111 -17.63 11.95 4.11
C TYR A 111 -16.85 12.61 5.24
N SER A 112 -17.47 13.59 5.89
CA SER A 112 -16.95 14.19 7.12
C SER A 112 -17.86 13.82 8.29
N SER A 113 -17.26 13.59 9.45
CA SER A 113 -17.94 13.31 10.70
C SER A 113 -17.30 14.13 11.84
N LEU A 114 -18.09 14.49 12.83
CA LEU A 114 -17.61 15.09 14.07
C LEU A 114 -17.23 14.04 15.12
N LYS A 115 -17.73 12.81 14.99
CA LYS A 115 -17.52 11.73 15.96
C LYS A 115 -16.53 10.68 15.48
N GLY A 116 -16.48 10.39 14.16
CA GLY A 116 -15.57 9.42 13.59
C GLY A 116 -15.76 8.00 14.11
N THR A 117 -17.02 7.56 14.31
CA THR A 117 -17.31 6.26 14.92
C THR A 117 -17.27 5.10 13.93
N VAL A 118 -17.03 3.88 14.43
CA VAL A 118 -17.07 2.64 13.66
C VAL A 118 -18.45 2.43 13.03
N GLU A 119 -19.52 2.79 13.73
CA GLU A 119 -20.89 2.68 13.22
C GLU A 119 -21.11 3.60 12.00
N GLU A 120 -20.68 4.87 12.09
CA GLU A 120 -20.74 5.81 10.96
C GLU A 120 -19.94 5.29 9.78
N PHE A 121 -18.73 4.80 10.03
CA PHE A 121 -17.87 4.21 9.00
C PHE A 121 -18.56 3.03 8.29
N LEU A 122 -19.11 2.06 9.05
CA LEU A 122 -19.86 0.93 8.50
C LEU A 122 -21.04 1.36 7.65
N LYS A 123 -21.81 2.35 8.11
CA LYS A 123 -22.94 2.90 7.35
C LYS A 123 -22.52 3.51 6.03
N MET A 124 -21.39 4.22 6.02
CA MET A 124 -20.82 4.83 4.81
C MET A 124 -20.27 3.76 3.86
N LEU A 125 -19.49 2.81 4.39
CA LEU A 125 -18.94 1.68 3.62
C LEU A 125 -20.04 0.88 2.91
N LYS A 126 -21.11 0.52 3.61
CA LYS A 126 -22.25 -0.18 3.00
C LYS A 126 -22.93 0.61 1.87
N LYS A 127 -22.99 1.94 1.98
CA LYS A 127 -23.51 2.80 0.90
C LYS A 127 -22.60 2.78 -0.33
N VAL A 128 -21.29 2.78 -0.12
CA VAL A 128 -20.31 2.75 -1.22
C VAL A 128 -20.32 1.38 -1.91
N LEU A 129 -20.34 0.27 -1.15
CA LEU A 129 -20.40 -1.09 -1.70
C LEU A 129 -21.62 -1.36 -2.57
N LYS A 130 -22.73 -0.62 -2.36
CA LYS A 130 -23.91 -0.72 -3.24
C LYS A 130 -23.73 -0.04 -4.60
N LYS A 131 -22.66 0.75 -4.79
CA LYS A 131 -22.40 1.45 -6.06
C LYS A 131 -21.75 0.56 -7.09
N ASP A 132 -21.09 -0.50 -6.63
CA ASP A 132 -20.33 -1.37 -7.51
C ASP A 132 -20.28 -2.78 -6.94
N GLN A 133 -20.73 -3.76 -7.74
CA GLN A 133 -20.77 -5.18 -7.35
C GLN A 133 -19.47 -5.91 -7.67
N GLU A 134 -18.59 -5.30 -8.47
CA GLU A 134 -17.31 -5.88 -8.87
C GLU A 134 -16.19 -5.62 -7.87
N ILE A 135 -16.46 -4.89 -6.78
CA ILE A 135 -15.48 -4.69 -5.70
C ILE A 135 -15.10 -6.05 -5.10
N ALA A 136 -13.86 -6.45 -5.30
CA ALA A 136 -13.32 -7.71 -4.82
C ALA A 136 -12.47 -7.55 -3.55
N VAL A 137 -11.69 -6.47 -3.47
CA VAL A 137 -10.78 -6.20 -2.35
C VAL A 137 -11.05 -4.80 -1.79
N ILE A 138 -11.02 -4.70 -0.47
CA ILE A 138 -11.11 -3.44 0.27
C ILE A 138 -9.77 -3.22 0.97
N CYS A 139 -9.08 -2.15 0.66
CA CYS A 139 -7.87 -1.74 1.33
C CYS A 139 -8.14 -0.47 2.15
N LEU A 140 -7.99 -0.59 3.45
CA LEU A 140 -8.25 0.47 4.43
C LEU A 140 -6.94 0.97 5.02
N SER A 141 -6.65 2.25 4.84
CA SER A 141 -5.59 2.96 5.53
C SER A 141 -6.15 3.72 6.72
N LEU A 142 -5.55 3.56 7.88
CA LEU A 142 -5.93 4.30 9.09
C LEU A 142 -4.69 4.83 9.83
N PRO A 143 -4.81 6.01 10.49
CA PRO A 143 -3.73 6.55 11.31
C PRO A 143 -3.68 5.81 12.66
N GLY A 144 -2.85 4.78 12.76
CA GLY A 144 -2.71 3.99 13.97
C GLY A 144 -2.04 2.64 13.77
N VAL A 145 -1.68 1.98 14.86
CA VAL A 145 -1.08 0.65 14.87
C VAL A 145 -2.18 -0.40 14.70
N CYS A 146 -2.03 -1.27 13.71
CA CYS A 146 -2.97 -2.35 13.42
C CYS A 146 -2.25 -3.69 13.38
N ASP A 147 -2.58 -4.59 14.31
CA ASP A 147 -2.11 -5.97 14.30
C ASP A 147 -3.28 -6.94 14.15
N GLN A 148 -3.31 -7.70 13.05
CA GLN A 148 -4.37 -8.65 12.70
C GLN A 148 -5.80 -8.08 12.83
N GLY A 149 -5.96 -6.78 12.54
CA GLY A 149 -7.23 -6.08 12.63
C GLY A 149 -7.56 -5.49 13.99
N MET A 150 -6.79 -5.82 15.03
CA MET A 150 -6.84 -5.15 16.32
C MET A 150 -6.17 -3.78 16.21
N ILE A 151 -6.88 -2.73 16.57
CA ILE A 151 -6.35 -1.37 16.56
C ILE A 151 -5.92 -1.00 17.96
N ASP A 152 -4.62 -0.73 18.13
CA ASP A 152 -4.05 -0.35 19.42
C ASP A 152 -4.05 1.16 19.58
N LEU A 153 -3.13 1.85 18.93
CA LEU A 153 -3.02 3.31 18.97
C LEU A 153 -3.63 3.89 17.69
N CYS A 154 -4.60 4.78 17.84
CA CYS A 154 -5.29 5.35 16.67
C CYS A 154 -5.82 6.75 16.96
N ASP A 155 -5.78 7.62 15.98
CA ASP A 155 -6.37 8.95 16.04
C ASP A 155 -7.91 8.93 16.08
N PHE A 156 -8.52 7.83 15.66
CA PHE A 156 -9.96 7.59 15.77
C PHE A 156 -10.25 6.86 17.09
N GLU A 157 -10.63 7.62 18.12
CA GLU A 157 -10.82 7.10 19.48
C GLU A 157 -11.76 5.90 19.56
N ASP A 158 -12.86 5.90 18.78
CA ASP A 158 -13.81 4.80 18.76
C ASP A 158 -13.30 3.52 18.08
N PHE A 159 -12.20 3.58 17.37
CA PHE A 159 -11.54 2.42 16.76
C PHE A 159 -10.54 1.75 17.72
N GLN A 160 -10.02 2.47 18.71
CA GLN A 160 -9.04 1.94 19.65
C GLN A 160 -9.58 0.73 20.44
N ASN A 161 -8.69 -0.23 20.68
CA ASN A 161 -8.98 -1.47 21.42
C ASN A 161 -10.12 -2.31 20.82
N LYS A 162 -10.38 -2.16 19.51
CA LYS A 162 -11.37 -2.95 18.78
C LYS A 162 -10.72 -3.74 17.66
N ASN A 163 -11.18 -4.97 17.43
CA ASN A 163 -10.81 -5.71 16.22
C ASN A 163 -11.73 -5.27 15.07
N ILE A 164 -11.25 -4.28 14.33
CA ILE A 164 -12.01 -3.70 13.22
C ILE A 164 -12.21 -4.72 12.11
N LEU A 165 -11.22 -5.57 11.83
CA LEU A 165 -11.35 -6.60 10.80
C LEU A 165 -12.48 -7.59 11.11
N GLU A 166 -12.59 -8.06 12.37
CA GLU A 166 -13.68 -8.94 12.79
C GLU A 166 -15.05 -8.26 12.73
N ILE A 167 -15.13 -6.98 13.14
CA ILE A 167 -16.36 -6.20 13.04
C ILE A 167 -16.80 -6.09 11.58
N LEU A 168 -15.88 -5.79 10.66
CA LEU A 168 -16.17 -5.66 9.24
C LEU A 168 -16.57 -7.00 8.62
N LYS A 169 -15.85 -8.09 8.90
CA LYS A 169 -16.12 -9.43 8.36
C LYS A 169 -17.52 -9.98 8.72
N LYS A 170 -18.15 -9.51 9.79
CA LYS A 170 -19.55 -9.89 10.13
C LYS A 170 -20.56 -9.40 9.10
N GLU A 171 -20.23 -8.34 8.39
CA GLU A 171 -21.18 -7.62 7.53
C GLU A 171 -20.73 -7.50 6.07
N ILE A 172 -19.44 -7.69 5.81
CA ILE A 172 -18.78 -7.46 4.53
C ILE A 172 -18.15 -8.78 4.06
N LYS A 173 -18.48 -9.18 2.82
CA LYS A 173 -18.00 -10.44 2.23
C LYS A 173 -16.66 -10.32 1.50
N GLN A 174 -16.33 -9.11 1.05
CA GLN A 174 -15.11 -8.82 0.31
C GLN A 174 -13.87 -9.08 1.17
N LYS A 175 -12.76 -9.38 0.54
CA LYS A 175 -11.46 -9.44 1.22
C LYS A 175 -11.10 -8.05 1.74
N ILE A 176 -10.77 -7.96 3.03
CA ILE A 176 -10.43 -6.69 3.68
C ILE A 176 -8.98 -6.75 4.14
N ILE A 177 -8.22 -5.71 3.83
CA ILE A 177 -6.86 -5.50 4.29
C ILE A 177 -6.83 -4.14 4.99
N ILE A 178 -6.31 -4.11 6.20
CA ILE A 178 -6.15 -2.89 7.01
C ILE A 178 -4.66 -2.67 7.21
N GLU A 179 -4.18 -1.46 6.94
CA GLU A 179 -2.79 -1.10 7.13
C GLU A 179 -2.67 0.32 7.70
N ASN A 180 -1.57 0.58 8.42
CA ASN A 180 -1.21 1.92 8.87
C ASN A 180 -0.99 2.87 7.68
N ASP A 181 -1.34 4.13 7.85
CA ASP A 181 -1.26 5.14 6.78
C ASP A 181 0.19 5.43 6.33
N VAL A 182 1.14 5.52 7.27
CA VAL A 182 2.55 5.75 6.94
C VAL A 182 3.18 4.49 6.31
N ASN A 183 2.76 3.29 6.70
CA ASN A 183 3.14 2.05 6.04
C ASN A 183 2.61 2.00 4.61
N CYS A 184 1.35 2.37 4.37
CA CYS A 184 0.82 2.54 3.02
C CYS A 184 1.66 3.53 2.22
N ALA A 185 1.99 4.69 2.80
CA ALA A 185 2.82 5.69 2.15
C ALA A 185 4.22 5.16 1.83
N SER A 186 4.80 4.32 2.70
CA SER A 186 6.12 3.71 2.47
C SER A 186 6.12 2.70 1.33
N ILE A 187 5.03 1.94 1.17
CA ILE A 187 4.83 1.08 0.00
C ILE A 187 4.73 1.93 -1.28
N GLY A 188 3.96 3.03 -1.25
CA GLY A 188 3.86 3.95 -2.37
C GLY A 188 5.20 4.63 -2.70
N PHE A 189 5.98 5.00 -1.68
CA PHE A 189 7.33 5.52 -1.84
C PHE A 189 8.25 4.50 -2.51
N TYR A 190 8.25 3.25 -2.02
CA TYR A 190 9.02 2.18 -2.65
C TYR A 190 8.62 1.94 -4.10
N HIS A 191 7.33 1.94 -4.42
CA HIS A 191 6.88 1.78 -5.80
C HIS A 191 7.41 2.89 -6.72
N GLN A 192 7.46 4.12 -6.24
CA GLN A 192 8.00 5.26 -6.98
C GLN A 192 9.52 5.22 -7.13
N TYR A 193 10.23 4.67 -6.13
CA TYR A 193 11.70 4.62 -6.05
C TYR A 193 12.21 3.18 -5.86
N SER A 194 11.70 2.24 -6.67
CA SER A 194 11.90 0.79 -6.50
C SER A 194 13.35 0.31 -6.65
N HIS A 195 14.27 1.16 -7.11
CA HIS A 195 15.70 0.86 -7.15
C HIS A 195 16.34 0.88 -5.75
N TYR A 196 15.72 1.52 -4.74
CA TYR A 196 16.15 1.46 -3.34
C TYR A 196 15.45 0.30 -2.63
N GLN A 197 16.17 -0.80 -2.44
CA GLN A 197 15.59 -2.02 -1.83
C GLN A 197 15.39 -1.89 -0.32
N ASN A 198 16.17 -1.04 0.34
CA ASN A 198 16.08 -0.75 1.76
C ASN A 198 15.84 0.75 1.95
N SER A 199 14.66 1.12 2.35
CA SER A 199 14.25 2.52 2.50
C SER A 199 13.35 2.73 3.70
N ALA A 200 13.22 3.98 4.13
CA ALA A 200 12.26 4.40 5.13
C ALA A 200 11.52 5.65 4.67
N LEU A 201 10.30 5.84 5.17
CA LEU A 201 9.55 7.08 5.01
C LEU A 201 9.22 7.62 6.40
N ILE A 202 9.65 8.84 6.72
CA ILE A 202 9.30 9.55 7.94
C ILE A 202 8.23 10.58 7.62
N TYR A 203 7.10 10.50 8.31
CA TYR A 203 6.08 11.54 8.31
C TYR A 203 6.16 12.32 9.62
N GLN A 204 6.52 13.60 9.54
CA GLN A 204 6.63 14.50 10.70
C GLN A 204 5.54 15.59 10.59
N PRO A 205 4.40 15.41 11.25
CA PRO A 205 3.35 16.44 11.30
C PRO A 205 3.79 17.64 12.15
N ALA A 206 3.07 18.75 12.05
CA ALA A 206 3.30 19.93 12.90
C ALA A 206 2.87 19.71 14.36
N VAL A 207 1.99 18.78 14.59
CA VAL A 207 1.45 18.34 15.89
C VAL A 207 1.22 16.84 15.84
N ASP A 208 1.04 16.21 16.98
CA ASP A 208 0.79 14.78 17.13
C ASP A 208 2.06 13.92 16.92
N TYR A 209 1.92 12.70 16.41
CA TYR A 209 2.97 11.70 16.43
C TYR A 209 3.69 11.58 15.09
N VAL A 210 5.00 11.43 15.18
CA VAL A 210 5.83 11.09 14.03
C VAL A 210 5.60 9.64 13.65
N GLY A 211 5.27 9.38 12.38
CA GLY A 211 5.15 8.04 11.81
C GLY A 211 6.37 7.68 10.98
N CYS A 212 6.73 6.40 10.97
CA CYS A 212 7.77 5.89 10.09
C CYS A 212 7.38 4.50 9.58
N GLY A 213 7.44 4.33 8.26
CA GLY A 213 7.34 3.00 7.66
C GLY A 213 8.67 2.60 7.03
N MET A 214 8.97 1.31 7.05
CA MET A 214 10.26 0.78 6.60
C MET A 214 10.07 -0.30 5.54
N ILE A 215 10.89 -0.23 4.50
CA ILE A 215 11.00 -1.25 3.46
C ILE A 215 12.36 -1.93 3.61
N ILE A 216 12.38 -3.25 3.70
CA ILE A 216 13.58 -4.07 3.75
C ILE A 216 13.51 -5.11 2.63
N GLN A 217 14.51 -5.14 1.75
CA GLN A 217 14.53 -6.02 0.59
C GLN A 217 13.24 -5.94 -0.26
N GLY A 218 12.75 -4.71 -0.48
CA GLY A 218 11.56 -4.45 -1.27
C GLY A 218 10.23 -4.83 -0.59
N LYS A 219 10.23 -5.16 0.70
CA LYS A 219 9.04 -5.56 1.45
C LYS A 219 8.83 -4.68 2.67
N LEU A 220 7.56 -4.37 2.97
CA LEU A 220 7.20 -3.68 4.20
C LEU A 220 7.65 -4.48 5.42
N TYR A 221 8.31 -3.81 6.36
CA TYR A 221 8.74 -4.40 7.62
C TYR A 221 7.92 -3.85 8.79
N ASN A 222 7.04 -4.67 9.32
CA ASN A 222 6.14 -4.30 10.42
C ASN A 222 6.67 -4.70 11.81
N GLY A 223 7.75 -5.51 11.87
CA GLY A 223 8.20 -6.12 13.12
C GLY A 223 7.26 -7.25 13.59
N PHE A 224 7.43 -7.68 14.84
CA PHE A 224 6.67 -8.80 15.42
C PHE A 224 5.20 -8.46 15.68
N SER A 225 4.93 -7.27 16.23
CA SER A 225 3.59 -6.82 16.65
C SER A 225 3.11 -5.57 15.88
N HIS A 226 3.62 -5.36 14.68
CA HIS A 226 3.35 -4.19 13.85
C HIS A 226 3.72 -2.84 14.49
N PHE A 227 4.67 -2.88 15.45
CA PHE A 227 5.15 -1.71 16.19
C PHE A 227 6.44 -1.10 15.59
N ALA A 228 7.01 -1.75 14.57
CA ALA A 228 8.22 -1.22 13.94
C ALA A 228 7.93 0.13 13.26
N GLY A 229 8.78 1.12 13.51
CA GLY A 229 8.60 2.47 12.97
C GLY A 229 7.99 3.48 13.95
N GLU A 230 7.60 3.08 15.16
CA GLU A 230 7.09 3.99 16.20
C GLU A 230 8.20 4.86 16.79
N LEU A 231 8.72 5.80 15.99
CA LEU A 231 9.86 6.66 16.34
C LEU A 231 9.62 7.53 17.59
N ARG A 232 8.36 7.80 17.93
CA ARG A 232 7.98 8.52 19.16
C ARG A 232 8.38 7.78 20.44
N CYS A 233 8.60 6.47 20.37
CA CYS A 233 9.01 5.64 21.51
C CYS A 233 10.53 5.56 21.65
N LEU A 234 11.30 6.23 20.79
CA LEU A 234 12.76 6.30 20.95
C LEU A 234 13.13 7.01 22.26
N PRO A 235 14.15 6.53 22.98
CA PRO A 235 14.48 6.98 24.33
C PRO A 235 15.22 8.33 24.39
N PHE A 236 15.12 9.16 23.35
CA PHE A 236 15.80 10.45 23.31
C PHE A 236 15.09 11.52 24.12
N TYR A 237 13.73 11.48 24.07
CA TYR A 237 12.87 12.48 24.66
C TYR A 237 11.58 11.85 25.18
N ASN A 238 11.05 12.40 26.28
CA ASN A 238 9.68 12.08 26.66
C ASN A 238 8.68 12.72 25.70
N HIS A 239 7.42 12.31 25.80
CA HIS A 239 6.35 12.76 24.91
C HIS A 239 6.22 14.31 24.83
N LEU A 240 6.22 14.99 25.99
CA LEU A 240 6.11 16.45 26.05
C LEU A 240 7.32 17.16 25.41
N GLN A 241 8.51 16.57 25.53
CA GLN A 241 9.71 17.10 24.89
C GLN A 241 9.65 16.94 23.38
N GLN A 242 9.16 15.80 22.88
CA GLN A 242 8.98 15.59 21.44
C GLN A 242 7.96 16.56 20.85
N GLU A 243 6.81 16.77 21.49
CA GLU A 243 5.82 17.77 21.06
C GLU A 243 6.40 19.19 21.01
N ARG A 244 7.25 19.54 21.98
CA ARG A 244 7.95 20.84 21.95
C ARG A 244 8.91 20.91 20.77
N LEU A 245 9.71 19.88 20.55
CA LEU A 245 10.66 19.85 19.44
C LEU A 245 10.00 19.89 18.07
N LEU A 246 8.84 19.24 17.89
CA LEU A 246 8.07 19.35 16.66
C LEU A 246 7.71 20.79 16.31
N LYS A 247 7.49 21.66 17.32
CA LYS A 247 7.18 23.07 17.13
C LYS A 247 8.44 23.94 17.03
N ASP A 248 9.37 23.75 17.96
CA ASP A 248 10.46 24.71 18.20
C ASP A 248 11.75 24.34 17.45
N ALA A 249 12.01 23.04 17.25
CA ALA A 249 13.22 22.52 16.62
C ALA A 249 12.94 21.21 15.84
N PRO A 250 12.03 21.21 14.84
CA PRO A 250 11.64 20.00 14.11
C PRO A 250 12.81 19.33 13.39
N GLN A 251 13.80 20.10 12.96
CA GLN A 251 15.01 19.58 12.31
C GLN A 251 15.84 18.73 13.27
N GLU A 252 16.05 19.17 14.51
CA GLU A 252 16.84 18.43 15.51
C GLU A 252 16.23 17.05 15.78
N LEU A 253 14.90 17.00 15.96
CA LEU A 253 14.19 15.74 16.17
C LEU A 253 14.33 14.82 14.94
N LEU A 254 14.13 15.36 13.75
CA LEU A 254 14.22 14.61 12.50
C LEU A 254 15.63 14.05 12.28
N GLU A 255 16.68 14.84 12.48
CA GLU A 255 18.06 14.39 12.32
C GLU A 255 18.41 13.24 13.28
N LYS A 256 17.97 13.28 14.54
CA LYS A 256 18.15 12.17 15.49
C LYS A 256 17.42 10.91 15.06
N GLN A 257 16.21 11.04 14.53
CA GLN A 257 15.44 9.91 13.99
C GLN A 257 16.15 9.31 12.76
N ILE A 258 16.63 10.14 11.85
CA ILE A 258 17.40 9.70 10.67
C ILE A 258 18.69 8.98 11.10
N VAL A 259 19.45 9.53 12.02
CA VAL A 259 20.68 8.90 12.56
C VAL A 259 20.35 7.52 13.14
N THR A 260 19.25 7.40 13.88
CA THR A 260 18.82 6.11 14.43
C THR A 260 18.54 5.11 13.34
N LEU A 261 17.79 5.50 12.30
CA LEU A 261 17.51 4.62 11.16
C LEU A 261 18.81 4.24 10.41
N CYS A 262 19.74 5.16 10.26
CA CYS A 262 21.05 4.83 9.67
C CYS A 262 21.81 3.78 10.47
N CYS A 263 21.78 3.86 11.80
CA CYS A 263 22.49 2.91 12.66
C CYS A 263 21.82 1.54 12.74
N VAL A 264 20.49 1.48 12.65
CA VAL A 264 19.71 0.24 12.86
C VAL A 264 19.37 -0.45 11.54
N LEU A 265 18.92 0.31 10.55
CA LEU A 265 18.44 -0.19 9.25
C LEU A 265 19.48 -0.03 8.14
N ASN A 266 20.32 1.01 8.21
CA ASN A 266 21.24 1.43 7.15
C ASN A 266 20.55 1.52 5.77
N PRO A 267 19.52 2.37 5.63
CA PRO A 267 18.72 2.45 4.41
C PRO A 267 19.49 3.13 3.28
N GLU A 268 19.16 2.78 2.04
CA GLU A 268 19.68 3.44 0.83
C GLU A 268 19.05 4.82 0.64
N ALA A 269 17.77 4.97 1.00
CA ALA A 269 17.03 6.23 0.92
C ALA A 269 16.08 6.41 2.11
N ILE A 270 15.88 7.67 2.49
CA ILE A 270 14.85 8.07 3.44
C ILE A 270 13.98 9.16 2.81
N GLY A 271 12.71 8.84 2.61
CA GLY A 271 11.67 9.83 2.30
C GLY A 271 11.32 10.64 3.55
N ILE A 272 11.23 11.96 3.44
CA ILE A 272 10.78 12.83 4.52
C ILE A 272 9.56 13.63 4.06
N CYS A 273 8.49 13.60 4.87
CA CYS A 273 7.24 14.28 4.60
C CYS A 273 6.75 15.00 5.85
N GLY A 274 6.23 16.21 5.70
CA GLY A 274 5.65 17.00 6.78
C GLY A 274 5.57 18.47 6.44
N ASP A 275 4.58 19.18 6.99
CA ASP A 275 4.32 20.58 6.69
C ASP A 275 5.45 21.50 7.14
N VAL A 276 6.16 21.11 8.19
CA VAL A 276 7.25 21.90 8.82
C VAL A 276 8.62 21.69 8.17
N LEU A 277 8.71 20.81 7.15
CA LEU A 277 9.98 20.34 6.57
C LEU A 277 10.36 21.04 5.26
N LYS A 278 9.63 22.06 4.82
CA LYS A 278 9.81 22.68 3.49
C LYS A 278 11.22 23.20 3.22
N ASP A 279 11.83 23.85 4.20
CA ASP A 279 13.12 24.53 4.08
C ASP A 279 14.24 23.87 4.90
N ILE A 280 14.02 22.68 5.46
CA ILE A 280 15.01 22.00 6.30
C ILE A 280 16.14 21.42 5.45
N GLN A 281 17.37 21.68 5.87
CA GLN A 281 18.58 21.03 5.37
C GLN A 281 19.06 20.01 6.39
N ILE A 282 19.03 18.74 6.01
CA ILE A 282 19.45 17.64 6.88
C ILE A 282 20.98 17.58 6.94
N SER A 283 21.50 17.56 8.16
CA SER A 283 22.94 17.40 8.44
C SER A 283 23.17 16.17 9.30
N LEU A 284 24.04 15.26 8.83
CA LEU A 284 24.31 13.99 9.49
C LEU A 284 25.84 13.84 9.79
N PRO A 285 26.42 14.76 10.60
CA PRO A 285 27.88 14.82 10.80
C PRO A 285 28.46 13.56 11.46
N THR A 286 27.65 12.81 12.21
CA THR A 286 28.07 11.58 12.90
C THR A 286 28.06 10.34 11.98
N ILE A 287 27.41 10.42 10.81
CA ILE A 287 27.35 9.32 9.85
C ILE A 287 28.39 9.55 8.74
N PRO A 288 29.34 8.61 8.51
CA PRO A 288 30.28 8.74 7.41
C PRO A 288 29.57 8.86 6.07
N LEU A 289 30.05 9.70 5.16
CA LEU A 289 29.39 10.04 3.89
C LEU A 289 28.91 8.82 3.09
N LYS A 290 29.73 7.76 3.02
CA LYS A 290 29.38 6.52 2.29
C LYS A 290 28.21 5.75 2.88
N HIS A 291 27.78 6.07 4.12
CA HIS A 291 26.67 5.41 4.83
C HIS A 291 25.48 6.36 5.00
N GLN A 292 25.57 7.60 4.51
CA GLN A 292 24.43 8.51 4.53
C GLN A 292 23.41 8.10 3.45
N PRO A 293 22.11 8.00 3.80
CA PRO A 293 21.06 7.69 2.83
C PRO A 293 20.80 8.88 1.90
N GLN A 294 20.24 8.59 0.73
CA GLN A 294 19.64 9.64 -0.10
C GLN A 294 18.40 10.19 0.61
N ILE A 295 18.39 11.49 0.94
CA ILE A 295 17.23 12.16 1.52
C ILE A 295 16.33 12.68 0.41
N ILE A 296 15.05 12.25 0.41
CA ILE A 296 14.06 12.59 -0.60
C ILE A 296 12.89 13.32 0.06
N LYS A 297 12.68 14.60 -0.29
CA LYS A 297 11.54 15.38 0.22
C LYS A 297 10.26 15.00 -0.50
N ILE A 298 9.21 14.70 0.26
CA ILE A 298 7.90 14.29 -0.22
C ILE A 298 6.88 15.37 0.09
N ASN A 299 6.24 15.90 -0.92
CA ASN A 299 5.26 16.98 -0.76
C ASN A 299 3.80 16.49 -0.67
N GLN A 300 3.53 15.23 -1.02
CA GLN A 300 2.17 14.70 -1.16
C GLN A 300 2.04 13.33 -0.52
N LEU A 301 2.04 13.26 0.81
CA LEU A 301 1.87 12.02 1.58
C LEU A 301 0.60 11.26 1.14
N TYR A 302 -0.51 11.95 0.98
CA TYR A 302 -1.78 11.35 0.60
C TYR A 302 -1.73 10.61 -0.75
N LYS A 303 -0.95 11.11 -1.71
CA LYS A 303 -0.75 10.41 -2.99
C LYS A 303 -0.01 9.08 -2.78
N LEU A 304 1.02 9.08 -1.93
CA LEU A 304 1.75 7.85 -1.60
C LEU A 304 0.89 6.84 -0.85
N ILE A 305 0.03 7.29 0.07
CA ILE A 305 -0.93 6.41 0.77
C ILE A 305 -1.83 5.70 -0.25
N LYS A 306 -2.42 6.44 -1.19
CA LYS A 306 -3.30 5.87 -2.21
C LYS A 306 -2.58 4.91 -3.14
N GLU A 307 -1.36 5.24 -3.52
CA GLU A 307 -0.48 4.36 -4.29
C GLU A 307 -0.19 3.06 -3.53
N GLY A 308 0.17 3.15 -2.25
CA GLY A 308 0.41 1.97 -1.41
C GLY A 308 -0.82 1.09 -1.27
N LEU A 309 -2.01 1.68 -1.07
CA LEU A 309 -3.27 0.93 -1.04
C LEU A 309 -3.54 0.21 -2.36
N PHE A 310 -3.23 0.85 -3.49
CA PHE A 310 -3.33 0.20 -4.80
C PHE A 310 -2.39 -1.01 -4.90
N GLN A 311 -1.13 -0.85 -4.51
CA GLN A 311 -0.14 -1.94 -4.55
C GLN A 311 -0.52 -3.11 -3.61
N ILE A 312 -1.04 -2.82 -2.42
CA ILE A 312 -1.55 -3.83 -1.48
C ILE A 312 -2.69 -4.62 -2.12
N GLY A 313 -3.70 -3.93 -2.66
CA GLY A 313 -4.86 -4.57 -3.29
C GLY A 313 -4.49 -5.35 -4.55
N LYS A 314 -3.65 -4.79 -5.40
CA LYS A 314 -3.11 -5.43 -6.59
C LYS A 314 -2.38 -6.74 -6.24
N ASN A 315 -1.50 -6.72 -5.25
CA ASN A 315 -0.79 -7.91 -4.78
C ASN A 315 -1.76 -8.99 -4.25
N GLN A 316 -2.84 -8.59 -3.58
CA GLN A 316 -3.88 -9.53 -3.15
C GLN A 316 -4.59 -10.16 -4.34
N MET A 317 -4.92 -9.38 -5.38
CA MET A 317 -5.57 -9.89 -6.59
C MET A 317 -4.66 -10.87 -7.36
N ILE A 318 -3.37 -10.55 -7.48
CA ILE A 318 -2.38 -11.43 -8.12
C ILE A 318 -2.31 -12.80 -7.42
N ARG A 319 -2.30 -12.81 -6.09
CA ARG A 319 -2.26 -14.06 -5.30
C ARG A 319 -3.55 -14.86 -5.33
N GLY A 320 -4.63 -14.26 -5.84
CA GLY A 320 -5.96 -14.85 -5.85
C GLY A 320 -6.79 -14.54 -4.63
N MET A 321 -8.11 -14.60 -4.80
CA MET A 321 -9.08 -14.19 -3.77
C MET A 321 -9.33 -15.26 -2.70
N ASN A 322 -8.84 -16.49 -2.90
CA ASN A 322 -9.16 -17.67 -2.08
C ASN A 322 -8.14 -17.99 -1.00
N ASN A 323 -7.13 -17.15 -0.80
CA ASN A 323 -6.16 -17.38 0.27
C ASN A 323 -6.63 -16.69 1.55
N GLU A 324 -6.82 -17.50 2.57
CA GLU A 324 -7.16 -17.17 3.96
C GLU A 324 -6.21 -16.15 4.58
#